data_a334f71fcdcd15ba9a81bd6095b032ba
#
_entry.id   a334f71fcdcd15ba9a81bd6095b032ba
#
_cell.length_a   1.000
_cell.length_b   1.000
_cell.length_c   1.000
_cell.angle_alpha   90.00
_cell.angle_beta   90.00
_cell.angle_gamma   90.00
#
_symmetry.space_group_name_H-M   'P 1'
#
loop_
_entity.id
_entity.type
_entity.pdbx_description
1 polymer ?
#
loop_
_entity_poly.entity_id
_entity_poly.type
_entity_poly.pdbx_seq_one_letter_code
_entity_poly.pdbx_strand_id
1 'polypeptide(L)'
;MNSNDRANLIKRINTLEGLTDKERSDLLGLLRENKTYGLVWEDKPEDVEERLREELPILTEVPERVIISEDNDAPNHILIEGDNLEALAILAYTHEGKIDVIYIDPPYNTGNKDFIYNDSYVDKEDSYRHSKWLSFMSRRLKIAKKLLSDRGVIFISIDDNEQAQLKLLCDEIFGADRFITNLIWQKKTGAADANGIAIITEYILVYCLDPQNAKNIFSYNKNAFDIKRYRYTDEFEKIRGPFYYDSLDRGSIQYSDGLNYGIEAPDGSMIFPNGRLSFVNDGWTCLLYTSDAADDS
;
A
#
# COMPACT_ATOMS: atom_id res chain seq x y z
N MET A 1 4.94 27.81 14.42
CA MET A 1 5.99 28.70 14.99
C MET A 1 6.68 29.40 13.84
N ASN A 2 6.82 30.74 13.86
CA ASN A 2 7.50 31.44 12.77
C ASN A 2 9.03 31.28 12.87
N SER A 3 9.75 31.62 11.79
CA SER A 3 11.23 31.44 11.70
C SER A 3 12.00 32.24 12.76
N ASN A 4 11.50 33.40 13.14
CA ASN A 4 12.15 34.29 14.14
C ASN A 4 11.95 33.73 15.56
N ASP A 5 10.76 33.25 15.89
CA ASP A 5 10.48 32.66 17.20
C ASP A 5 11.33 31.41 17.42
N ARG A 6 11.52 30.62 16.37
CA ARG A 6 12.34 29.42 16.36
C ARG A 6 13.83 29.76 16.60
N ALA A 7 14.36 30.74 15.89
CA ALA A 7 15.74 31.17 16.07
C ALA A 7 15.99 31.71 17.50
N ASN A 8 15.02 32.42 18.07
CA ASN A 8 15.06 32.87 19.44
C ASN A 8 15.03 31.74 20.45
N LEU A 9 14.20 30.71 20.20
CA LEU A 9 14.12 29.53 21.08
C LEU A 9 15.42 28.72 21.04
N ILE A 10 16.02 28.53 19.87
CA ILE A 10 17.34 27.89 19.72
C ILE A 10 18.41 28.61 20.53
N LYS A 11 18.45 29.96 20.44
CA LYS A 11 19.39 30.74 21.24
C LYS A 11 19.18 30.56 22.74
N ARG A 12 17.93 30.57 23.22
CA ARG A 12 17.58 30.36 24.64
C ARG A 12 17.98 28.99 25.13
N ILE A 13 17.72 27.92 24.36
CA ILE A 13 18.10 26.55 24.73
C ILE A 13 19.63 26.42 24.87
N ASN A 14 20.39 27.06 23.98
CA ASN A 14 21.86 27.05 24.05
C ASN A 14 22.41 27.71 25.30
N THR A 15 21.70 28.69 25.87
CA THR A 15 22.11 29.44 27.07
C THR A 15 21.41 28.96 28.36
N LEU A 16 20.50 28.00 28.29
CA LEU A 16 19.77 27.50 29.45
C LEU A 16 20.69 26.63 30.32
N GLU A 17 20.85 27.02 31.62
CA GLU A 17 21.58 26.25 32.57
C GLU A 17 20.73 25.09 33.12
N GLY A 18 21.39 23.97 33.52
CA GLY A 18 20.73 22.80 34.07
C GLY A 18 20.35 21.71 33.08
N LEU A 19 20.55 21.92 31.77
CA LEU A 19 20.39 20.86 30.77
C LEU A 19 21.72 20.11 30.58
N THR A 20 21.65 18.78 30.53
CA THR A 20 22.75 17.96 30.04
C THR A 20 22.98 18.20 28.52
N ASP A 21 24.18 17.89 28.03
CA ASP A 21 24.51 18.03 26.61
C ASP A 21 23.59 17.19 25.72
N LYS A 22 23.15 16.03 26.20
CA LYS A 22 22.21 15.15 25.52
C LYS A 22 20.82 15.78 25.42
N GLU A 23 20.27 16.25 26.53
CA GLU A 23 18.95 16.92 26.54
C GLU A 23 18.94 18.17 25.67
N ARG A 24 20.03 18.94 25.70
CA ARG A 24 20.22 20.11 24.84
C ARG A 24 20.22 19.72 23.36
N SER A 25 20.96 18.67 22.99
CA SER A 25 21.02 18.14 21.62
C SER A 25 19.67 17.65 21.14
N ASP A 26 18.95 16.93 21.98
CA ASP A 26 17.62 16.38 21.68
C ASP A 26 16.59 17.50 21.47
N LEU A 27 16.59 18.53 22.34
CA LEU A 27 15.72 19.71 22.18
C LEU A 27 16.04 20.52 20.93
N LEU A 28 17.32 20.70 20.60
CA LEU A 28 17.72 21.36 19.37
C LEU A 28 17.37 20.54 18.13
N GLY A 29 17.43 19.23 18.21
CA GLY A 29 16.99 18.28 17.18
C GLY A 29 15.50 18.50 16.87
N LEU A 30 14.64 18.41 17.88
CA LEU A 30 13.19 18.65 17.75
C LEU A 30 12.86 20.01 17.15
N LEU A 31 13.60 21.06 17.51
CA LEU A 31 13.43 22.39 16.94
C LEU A 31 13.94 22.49 15.50
N ARG A 32 14.89 21.68 15.06
CA ARG A 32 15.44 21.68 13.71
C ARG A 32 14.63 20.85 12.73
N GLU A 33 13.82 19.93 13.20
CA GLU A 33 12.90 19.15 12.36
C GLU A 33 11.86 20.08 11.70
N ASN A 34 12.14 20.48 10.46
CA ASN A 34 11.19 21.18 9.62
C ASN A 34 10.31 20.17 8.90
N LYS A 35 9.21 19.75 9.51
CA LYS A 35 8.14 19.12 8.73
C LYS A 35 7.45 20.24 7.92
N THR A 36 7.84 20.39 6.67
CA THR A 36 7.16 21.27 5.72
C THR A 36 5.92 20.62 5.13
N TYR A 37 5.84 19.30 5.23
CA TYR A 37 4.74 18.45 4.79
C TYR A 37 4.71 17.18 5.63
N GLY A 38 3.53 16.64 5.92
CA GLY A 38 3.35 15.40 6.66
C GLY A 38 2.27 15.47 7.71
N LEU A 39 2.03 14.33 8.37
CA LEU A 39 1.03 14.16 9.41
C LEU A 39 1.59 14.58 10.77
N VAL A 40 0.82 15.38 11.50
CA VAL A 40 1.14 15.76 12.89
C VAL A 40 -0.04 15.36 13.77
N TRP A 41 0.22 14.58 14.81
CA TRP A 41 -0.79 14.16 15.79
C TRP A 41 -0.23 14.24 17.20
N GLU A 42 -1.12 14.25 18.18
CA GLU A 42 -0.74 14.13 19.59
C GLU A 42 -0.48 12.66 19.90
N ASP A 43 0.74 12.32 20.28
CA ASP A 43 1.08 10.94 20.65
C ASP A 43 0.35 10.53 21.95
N LYS A 44 -0.33 9.40 21.89
CA LYS A 44 -1.03 8.81 23.02
C LYS A 44 -0.29 7.54 23.43
N PRO A 45 0.15 7.43 24.72
CA PRO A 45 0.81 6.22 25.18
C PRO A 45 -0.17 5.05 25.28
N GLU A 46 0.32 3.83 25.01
CA GLU A 46 -0.39 2.59 25.29
C GLU A 46 0.13 1.93 26.58
N ASP A 47 -0.77 1.37 27.38
CA ASP A 47 -0.39 0.71 28.66
C ASP A 47 0.55 -0.48 28.41
N VAL A 48 0.39 -1.18 27.29
CA VAL A 48 1.29 -2.25 26.85
C VAL A 48 2.72 -1.74 26.59
N GLU A 49 2.88 -0.51 26.15
CA GLU A 49 4.18 0.10 25.89
C GLU A 49 4.94 0.35 27.22
N GLU A 50 4.23 0.75 28.27
CA GLU A 50 4.81 0.91 29.60
C GLU A 50 5.26 -0.44 30.17
N ARG A 51 4.45 -1.49 30.01
CA ARG A 51 4.86 -2.85 30.41
C ARG A 51 6.10 -3.33 29.67
N LEU A 52 6.20 -3.10 28.37
CA LEU A 52 7.36 -3.50 27.55
C LEU A 52 8.67 -2.79 27.93
N ARG A 53 8.62 -1.67 28.70
CA ARG A 53 9.81 -1.02 29.23
C ARG A 53 10.38 -1.73 30.46
N GLU A 54 9.53 -2.38 31.23
CA GLU A 54 9.88 -3.03 32.50
C GLU A 54 9.99 -4.55 32.38
N GLU A 55 9.21 -5.15 31.47
CA GLU A 55 9.08 -6.59 31.33
C GLU A 55 9.37 -7.03 29.87
N LEU A 56 10.15 -8.10 29.73
CA LEU A 56 10.39 -8.72 28.44
C LEU A 56 9.34 -9.83 28.19
N PRO A 57 8.47 -9.73 27.18
CA PRO A 57 7.53 -10.79 26.86
C PRO A 57 8.28 -12.04 26.36
N ILE A 58 7.71 -13.21 26.61
CA ILE A 58 8.21 -14.49 26.10
C ILE A 58 7.08 -15.26 25.39
N LEU A 59 7.44 -16.02 24.36
CA LEU A 59 6.53 -16.99 23.76
C LEU A 59 6.59 -18.31 24.53
N THR A 60 5.42 -18.82 24.87
CA THR A 60 5.29 -20.17 25.51
C THR A 60 4.61 -21.08 24.51
N GLU A 61 5.25 -22.20 24.19
CA GLU A 61 4.65 -23.23 23.33
C GLU A 61 3.47 -23.89 24.05
N VAL A 62 2.40 -24.19 23.30
CA VAL A 62 1.20 -24.89 23.74
C VAL A 62 1.15 -26.23 23.04
N PRO A 63 1.86 -27.27 23.55
CA PRO A 63 2.04 -28.56 22.84
C PRO A 63 0.75 -29.27 22.48
N GLU A 64 -0.32 -29.11 23.28
CA GLU A 64 -1.63 -29.70 23.04
C GLU A 64 -2.38 -29.11 21.82
N ARG A 65 -1.89 -27.98 21.30
CA ARG A 65 -2.46 -27.33 20.10
C ARG A 65 -1.60 -27.50 18.85
N VAL A 66 -0.49 -28.23 18.98
CA VAL A 66 0.41 -28.46 17.84
C VAL A 66 -0.27 -29.41 16.84
N ILE A 67 -0.28 -29.02 15.57
CA ILE A 67 -0.73 -29.84 14.45
C ILE A 67 0.53 -30.43 13.80
N ILE A 68 0.72 -31.73 13.96
CA ILE A 68 1.88 -32.44 13.40
C ILE A 68 1.51 -32.95 12.01
N SER A 69 2.31 -32.59 11.00
CA SER A 69 2.22 -33.17 9.65
C SER A 69 2.95 -34.51 9.61
N GLU A 70 2.40 -35.47 8.85
CA GLU A 70 3.11 -36.72 8.51
C GLU A 70 4.23 -36.49 7.49
N ASP A 71 4.19 -35.36 6.77
CA ASP A 71 5.21 -34.93 5.81
C ASP A 71 6.27 -34.09 6.54
N ASN A 72 7.48 -34.63 6.63
CA ASN A 72 8.61 -33.97 7.27
C ASN A 72 9.10 -32.72 6.50
N ASP A 73 8.75 -32.60 5.23
CA ASP A 73 9.09 -31.44 4.37
C ASP A 73 7.98 -30.38 4.34
N ALA A 74 6.89 -30.60 5.07
CA ALA A 74 5.79 -29.63 5.16
C ALA A 74 6.28 -28.31 5.80
N PRO A 75 5.83 -27.15 5.29
CA PRO A 75 6.21 -25.86 5.86
C PRO A 75 5.66 -25.72 7.29
N ASN A 76 6.49 -25.16 8.17
CA ASN A 76 6.08 -24.84 9.52
C ASN A 76 5.23 -23.55 9.54
N HIS A 77 4.11 -23.60 10.26
CA HIS A 77 3.25 -22.46 10.53
C HIS A 77 3.26 -22.16 12.01
N ILE A 78 3.35 -20.88 12.37
CA ILE A 78 3.34 -20.42 13.77
C ILE A 78 2.10 -19.54 13.95
N LEU A 79 1.27 -19.90 14.94
CA LEU A 79 0.16 -19.08 15.43
C LEU A 79 0.56 -18.50 16.79
N ILE A 80 0.58 -17.17 16.91
CA ILE A 80 0.86 -16.49 18.16
C ILE A 80 -0.43 -15.87 18.67
N GLU A 81 -0.83 -16.21 19.89
CA GLU A 81 -2.01 -15.68 20.57
C GLU A 81 -1.58 -14.77 21.71
N GLY A 82 -2.06 -13.52 21.73
CA GLY A 82 -1.71 -12.52 22.74
C GLY A 82 -1.81 -11.09 22.22
N ASP A 83 -1.28 -10.12 22.98
CA ASP A 83 -1.18 -8.75 22.48
C ASP A 83 -0.21 -8.68 21.30
N ASN A 84 -0.66 -8.01 20.23
CA ASN A 84 0.11 -7.99 18.97
C ASN A 84 1.38 -7.12 19.07
N LEU A 85 1.43 -6.08 19.94
CA LEU A 85 2.63 -5.27 20.11
C LEU A 85 3.70 -6.06 20.88
N GLU A 86 3.29 -6.84 21.90
CA GLU A 86 4.18 -7.76 22.62
C GLU A 86 4.71 -8.86 21.70
N ALA A 87 3.84 -9.47 20.89
CA ALA A 87 4.21 -10.48 19.90
C ALA A 87 5.20 -9.94 18.86
N LEU A 88 4.94 -8.74 18.31
CA LEU A 88 5.83 -8.07 17.37
C LEU A 88 7.18 -7.72 18.01
N ALA A 89 7.20 -7.31 19.27
CA ALA A 89 8.44 -7.02 20.00
C ALA A 89 9.35 -8.26 20.09
N ILE A 90 8.77 -9.45 20.35
CA ILE A 90 9.53 -10.71 20.36
C ILE A 90 10.00 -11.07 18.94
N LEU A 91 9.12 -10.95 17.94
CA LEU A 91 9.46 -11.26 16.56
C LEU A 91 10.59 -10.36 16.04
N ALA A 92 10.69 -9.12 16.52
CA ALA A 92 11.77 -8.22 16.14
C ALA A 92 13.17 -8.77 16.50
N TYR A 93 13.30 -9.60 17.56
CA TYR A 93 14.57 -10.24 17.92
C TYR A 93 14.87 -11.49 17.07
N THR A 94 13.85 -12.23 16.67
CA THR A 94 14.02 -13.54 16.04
C THR A 94 13.90 -13.49 14.51
N HIS A 95 13.16 -12.52 13.97
CA HIS A 95 12.76 -12.44 12.57
C HIS A 95 13.11 -11.10 11.90
N GLU A 96 14.01 -10.30 12.47
CA GLU A 96 14.46 -9.06 11.84
C GLU A 96 15.01 -9.33 10.43
N GLY A 97 14.49 -8.59 9.44
CA GLY A 97 14.92 -8.69 8.04
C GLY A 97 14.60 -10.02 7.34
N LYS A 98 13.68 -10.84 7.87
CA LYS A 98 13.41 -12.19 7.35
C LYS A 98 12.04 -12.37 6.71
N ILE A 99 11.12 -11.41 6.84
CA ILE A 99 9.74 -11.53 6.38
C ILE A 99 9.59 -10.93 4.99
N ASP A 100 9.21 -11.76 4.03
CA ASP A 100 9.02 -11.31 2.64
C ASP A 100 7.66 -10.66 2.41
N VAL A 101 6.61 -11.09 3.14
CA VAL A 101 5.26 -10.53 3.01
C VAL A 101 4.64 -10.33 4.38
N ILE A 102 4.14 -9.13 4.63
CA ILE A 102 3.28 -8.82 5.78
C ILE A 102 1.91 -8.42 5.23
N TYR A 103 0.85 -9.03 5.74
CA TYR A 103 -0.52 -8.60 5.53
C TYR A 103 -1.14 -8.26 6.88
N ILE A 104 -1.75 -7.08 6.98
CA ILE A 104 -2.47 -6.65 8.17
C ILE A 104 -3.85 -6.09 7.84
N ASP A 105 -4.78 -6.39 8.73
CA ASP A 105 -6.15 -5.90 8.72
C ASP A 105 -6.40 -5.20 10.07
N PRO A 106 -5.98 -3.94 10.24
CA PRO A 106 -6.10 -3.22 11.49
C PRO A 106 -7.55 -2.82 11.77
N PRO A 107 -7.89 -2.42 13.01
CA PRO A 107 -9.19 -1.80 13.27
C PRO A 107 -9.36 -0.55 12.42
N TYR A 108 -10.54 -0.38 11.79
CA TYR A 108 -10.79 0.72 10.83
C TYR A 108 -11.19 2.03 11.52
N ASN A 109 -11.30 2.01 12.84
CA ASN A 109 -11.63 3.17 13.66
C ASN A 109 -13.00 3.81 13.27
N THR A 110 -13.98 2.96 12.99
CA THR A 110 -15.32 3.41 12.56
C THR A 110 -16.12 4.08 13.68
N GLY A 111 -15.69 3.90 14.94
CA GLY A 111 -16.41 4.31 16.14
C GLY A 111 -17.55 3.38 16.54
N ASN A 112 -17.69 2.22 15.89
CA ASN A 112 -18.71 1.21 16.16
C ASN A 112 -18.20 0.05 17.02
N LYS A 113 -17.37 0.36 18.04
CA LYS A 113 -16.73 -0.65 18.92
C LYS A 113 -15.81 -1.62 18.17
N ASP A 114 -15.15 -1.15 17.15
CA ASP A 114 -14.18 -1.88 16.33
C ASP A 114 -12.73 -1.63 16.73
N PHE A 115 -12.49 -0.59 17.55
CA PHE A 115 -11.15 -0.24 18.02
C PHE A 115 -11.11 -0.09 19.54
N ILE A 116 -10.22 -0.88 20.18
CA ILE A 116 -9.93 -0.82 21.62
C ILE A 116 -8.56 -0.17 21.81
N TYR A 117 -8.51 0.80 22.72
CA TYR A 117 -7.30 1.49 23.13
C TYR A 117 -7.25 1.57 24.66
N ASN A 118 -6.20 1.01 25.29
CA ASN A 118 -6.08 0.90 26.73
C ASN A 118 -7.37 0.37 27.37
N ASP A 119 -7.79 -0.84 26.97
CA ASP A 119 -8.96 -1.57 27.45
C ASP A 119 -10.33 -0.87 27.29
N SER A 120 -10.34 0.24 26.55
CA SER A 120 -11.58 0.99 26.29
C SER A 120 -11.87 1.12 24.80
N TYR A 121 -13.13 0.95 24.40
CA TYR A 121 -13.54 1.25 23.05
C TYR A 121 -13.39 2.75 22.74
N VAL A 122 -12.83 3.05 21.58
CA VAL A 122 -12.73 4.41 21.08
C VAL A 122 -14.07 4.78 20.42
N ASP A 123 -14.72 5.79 20.98
CA ASP A 123 -16.02 6.28 20.49
C ASP A 123 -15.86 7.17 19.26
N LYS A 124 -16.91 7.25 18.44
CA LYS A 124 -16.96 8.13 17.27
C LYS A 124 -16.80 9.61 17.63
N GLU A 125 -17.30 10.01 18.79
CA GLU A 125 -17.24 11.39 19.29
C GLU A 125 -15.94 11.70 20.02
N ASP A 126 -15.01 10.73 20.16
CA ASP A 126 -13.72 10.96 20.78
C ASP A 126 -12.86 11.87 19.90
N SER A 127 -12.57 13.07 20.41
CA SER A 127 -11.76 14.08 19.70
C SER A 127 -10.33 13.62 19.38
N TYR A 128 -9.85 12.61 20.10
CA TYR A 128 -8.52 12.03 19.92
C TYR A 128 -8.53 10.68 19.18
N ARG A 129 -9.66 10.26 18.62
CA ARG A 129 -9.77 8.94 17.99
C ARG A 129 -8.69 8.68 16.92
N HIS A 130 -8.44 9.67 16.06
CA HIS A 130 -7.41 9.58 15.03
C HIS A 130 -5.99 9.57 15.62
N SER A 131 -5.73 10.38 16.66
CA SER A 131 -4.43 10.40 17.34
C SER A 131 -4.13 9.09 18.06
N LYS A 132 -5.13 8.50 18.73
CA LYS A 132 -5.02 7.18 19.36
C LYS A 132 -4.73 6.10 18.33
N TRP A 133 -5.46 6.11 17.23
CA TRP A 133 -5.27 5.14 16.14
C TRP A 133 -3.90 5.28 15.48
N LEU A 134 -3.45 6.50 15.21
CA LEU A 134 -2.14 6.77 14.64
C LEU A 134 -1.00 6.33 15.58
N SER A 135 -1.15 6.57 16.88
CA SER A 135 -0.18 6.12 17.89
C SER A 135 -0.10 4.59 17.92
N PHE A 136 -1.25 3.92 17.95
CA PHE A 136 -1.37 2.45 17.88
C PHE A 136 -0.69 1.89 16.64
N MET A 137 -1.00 2.43 15.46
CA MET A 137 -0.45 1.96 14.18
C MET A 137 1.04 2.29 14.03
N SER A 138 1.47 3.47 14.45
CA SER A 138 2.86 3.91 14.31
C SER A 138 3.84 2.95 15.00
N ARG A 139 3.51 2.49 16.21
CA ARG A 139 4.34 1.56 16.97
C ARG A 139 4.49 0.23 16.24
N ARG A 140 3.40 -0.33 15.80
CA ARG A 140 3.33 -1.63 15.09
C ARG A 140 4.00 -1.58 13.73
N LEU A 141 3.75 -0.55 12.95
CA LEU A 141 4.35 -0.37 11.62
C LEU A 141 5.86 -0.15 11.67
N LYS A 142 6.38 0.54 12.70
CA LYS A 142 7.83 0.69 12.89
C LYS A 142 8.52 -0.65 13.14
N ILE A 143 7.86 -1.55 13.87
CA ILE A 143 8.38 -2.92 14.08
C ILE A 143 8.21 -3.74 12.80
N ALA A 144 7.05 -3.69 12.16
CA ALA A 144 6.80 -4.38 10.91
C ALA A 144 7.85 -4.03 9.83
N LYS A 145 8.26 -2.76 9.75
CA LYS A 145 9.34 -2.33 8.86
C LYS A 145 10.66 -3.05 9.15
N LYS A 146 11.00 -3.28 10.43
CA LYS A 146 12.23 -4.00 10.80
C LYS A 146 12.17 -5.49 10.47
N LEU A 147 10.96 -6.07 10.50
CA LEU A 147 10.77 -7.49 10.16
C LEU A 147 10.91 -7.77 8.67
N LEU A 148 10.57 -6.81 7.80
CA LEU A 148 10.63 -6.99 6.36
C LEU A 148 12.06 -7.23 5.88
N SER A 149 12.21 -8.22 4.99
CA SER A 149 13.44 -8.45 4.23
C SER A 149 13.66 -7.34 3.18
N ASP A 150 14.84 -7.28 2.58
CA ASP A 150 15.17 -6.28 1.54
C ASP A 150 14.20 -6.32 0.35
N ARG A 151 13.57 -7.46 0.08
CA ARG A 151 12.52 -7.63 -0.93
C ARG A 151 11.11 -7.61 -0.34
N GLY A 152 10.98 -7.29 0.94
CA GLY A 152 9.74 -7.39 1.68
C GLY A 152 8.68 -6.38 1.23
N VAL A 153 7.43 -6.82 1.25
CA VAL A 153 6.24 -6.03 0.91
C VAL A 153 5.22 -6.12 2.04
N ILE A 154 4.59 -4.99 2.36
CA ILE A 154 3.47 -4.95 3.30
C ILE A 154 2.20 -4.52 2.61
N PHE A 155 1.10 -5.23 2.92
CA PHE A 155 -0.26 -4.95 2.49
C PHE A 155 -1.08 -4.56 3.72
N ILE A 156 -1.81 -3.47 3.66
CA ILE A 156 -2.57 -2.93 4.78
C ILE A 156 -3.99 -2.63 4.32
N SER A 157 -4.98 -3.41 4.79
CA SER A 157 -6.39 -3.16 4.53
C SER A 157 -6.89 -1.98 5.35
N ILE A 158 -7.74 -1.14 4.78
CA ILE A 158 -8.34 0.02 5.44
C ILE A 158 -9.55 0.52 4.66
N ASP A 159 -10.45 1.22 5.33
CA ASP A 159 -11.56 1.95 4.70
C ASP A 159 -11.33 3.48 4.72
N ASP A 160 -12.35 4.23 4.29
CA ASP A 160 -12.32 5.69 4.20
C ASP A 160 -12.10 6.40 5.55
N ASN A 161 -12.32 5.71 6.71
CA ASN A 161 -12.18 6.35 8.02
C ASN A 161 -10.73 6.77 8.31
N GLU A 162 -9.74 5.93 7.94
CA GLU A 162 -8.33 6.18 8.26
C GLU A 162 -7.37 6.03 7.06
N GLN A 163 -7.89 5.84 5.83
CA GLN A 163 -7.05 5.63 4.65
C GLN A 163 -6.05 6.78 4.41
N ALA A 164 -6.49 8.03 4.50
CA ALA A 164 -5.63 9.18 4.27
C ALA A 164 -4.55 9.33 5.36
N GLN A 165 -4.93 9.14 6.62
CA GLN A 165 -4.04 9.18 7.78
C GLN A 165 -3.01 8.06 7.69
N LEU A 166 -3.44 6.83 7.36
CA LEU A 166 -2.58 5.68 7.19
C LEU A 166 -1.56 5.91 6.06
N LYS A 167 -1.99 6.47 4.93
CA LYS A 167 -1.09 6.76 3.80
C LYS A 167 0.03 7.70 4.23
N LEU A 168 -0.30 8.79 4.92
CA LEU A 168 0.69 9.75 5.41
C LEU A 168 1.60 9.16 6.48
N LEU A 169 1.07 8.32 7.38
CA LEU A 169 1.86 7.61 8.38
C LEU A 169 2.84 6.62 7.74
N CYS A 170 2.39 5.87 6.75
CA CYS A 170 3.23 4.95 6.00
C CYS A 170 4.31 5.68 5.19
N ASP A 171 4.00 6.82 4.58
CA ASP A 171 4.99 7.67 3.92
C ASP A 171 6.10 8.13 4.88
N GLU A 172 5.74 8.46 6.12
CA GLU A 172 6.72 8.83 7.15
C GLU A 172 7.59 7.65 7.59
N ILE A 173 6.98 6.47 7.78
CA ILE A 173 7.66 5.29 8.31
C ILE A 173 8.48 4.58 7.23
N PHE A 174 7.88 4.28 6.10
CA PHE A 174 8.52 3.52 5.02
C PHE A 174 9.29 4.41 4.05
N GLY A 175 8.75 5.59 3.75
CA GLY A 175 9.18 6.51 2.71
C GLY A 175 8.12 6.63 1.61
N ALA A 176 7.84 7.85 1.13
CA ALA A 176 6.85 8.07 0.06
C ALA A 176 7.27 7.45 -1.28
N ASP A 177 8.58 7.34 -1.53
CA ASP A 177 9.20 6.69 -2.69
C ASP A 177 9.06 5.16 -2.69
N ARG A 178 8.66 4.58 -1.55
CA ARG A 178 8.45 3.13 -1.36
C ARG A 178 6.99 2.71 -1.46
N PHE A 179 6.12 3.63 -1.75
CA PHE A 179 4.72 3.35 -2.04
C PHE A 179 4.59 2.66 -3.41
N ILE A 180 3.97 1.48 -3.45
CA ILE A 180 3.74 0.75 -4.70
C ILE A 180 2.40 1.17 -5.29
N THR A 181 1.31 0.98 -4.55
CA THR A 181 -0.05 1.25 -5.02
C THR A 181 -1.06 1.27 -3.90
N ASN A 182 -2.24 1.78 -4.21
CA ASN A 182 -3.45 1.63 -3.42
C ASN A 182 -4.45 0.80 -4.23
N LEU A 183 -4.63 -0.47 -3.85
CA LEU A 183 -5.61 -1.35 -4.48
C LEU A 183 -6.99 -0.98 -3.98
N ILE A 184 -7.93 -0.86 -4.90
CA ILE A 184 -9.34 -0.61 -4.59
C ILE A 184 -10.05 -1.96 -4.58
N TRP A 185 -10.53 -2.36 -3.39
CA TRP A 185 -11.27 -3.58 -3.19
C TRP A 185 -12.78 -3.31 -3.22
N GLN A 186 -13.47 -3.87 -4.19
CA GLN A 186 -14.93 -3.79 -4.25
C GLN A 186 -15.54 -4.84 -3.32
N LYS A 187 -16.06 -4.41 -2.17
CA LYS A 187 -16.66 -5.30 -1.15
C LYS A 187 -18.14 -5.62 -1.38
N LYS A 188 -18.82 -4.82 -2.19
CA LYS A 188 -20.26 -4.98 -2.50
C LYS A 188 -20.51 -4.76 -3.99
N THR A 189 -21.43 -5.53 -4.56
CA THR A 189 -21.82 -5.41 -5.98
C THR A 189 -22.95 -4.38 -6.20
N GLY A 190 -23.56 -3.87 -5.15
CA GLY A 190 -24.62 -2.85 -5.20
C GLY A 190 -24.93 -2.33 -3.81
N ALA A 191 -25.56 -1.17 -3.73
CA ALA A 191 -26.05 -0.56 -2.51
C ALA A 191 -27.55 -0.31 -2.66
N ALA A 192 -28.34 -1.31 -2.28
CA ALA A 192 -29.82 -1.19 -2.28
C ALA A 192 -30.34 -0.13 -1.31
N ASP A 193 -29.52 0.29 -0.32
CA ASP A 193 -29.96 1.11 0.82
C ASP A 193 -29.28 2.49 0.91
N ALA A 194 -28.59 2.96 -0.14
CA ALA A 194 -27.89 4.23 -0.06
C ALA A 194 -28.78 5.41 -0.38
N ASN A 195 -29.07 6.23 0.61
CA ASN A 195 -29.59 7.59 0.43
C ASN A 195 -28.48 8.50 -0.10
N GLY A 196 -28.05 8.29 -1.36
CA GLY A 196 -26.98 9.07 -1.99
C GLY A 196 -25.92 8.22 -2.66
N ILE A 197 -24.64 8.63 -2.55
CA ILE A 197 -23.50 7.89 -3.13
C ILE A 197 -23.17 6.70 -2.23
N ALA A 198 -23.22 5.50 -2.79
CA ALA A 198 -22.95 4.26 -2.07
C ALA A 198 -21.44 4.04 -1.86
N ILE A 199 -21.04 3.72 -0.63
CA ILE A 199 -19.70 3.27 -0.30
C ILE A 199 -19.66 1.75 -0.49
N ILE A 200 -19.01 1.30 -1.57
CA ILE A 200 -18.92 -0.11 -1.96
C ILE A 200 -17.49 -0.64 -1.99
N THR A 201 -16.52 0.21 -1.68
CA THR A 201 -15.10 -0.10 -1.77
C THR A 201 -14.39 0.02 -0.43
N GLU A 202 -13.27 -0.65 -0.34
CA GLU A 202 -12.21 -0.53 0.67
C GLU A 202 -10.87 -0.44 -0.05
N TYR A 203 -9.79 -0.24 0.71
CA TYR A 203 -8.47 -0.03 0.16
C TYR A 203 -7.47 -1.03 0.73
N ILE A 204 -6.45 -1.36 -0.05
CA ILE A 204 -5.28 -2.06 0.43
C ILE A 204 -4.05 -1.25 0.02
N LEU A 205 -3.42 -0.60 0.99
CA LEU A 205 -2.18 0.13 0.75
C LEU A 205 -1.02 -0.85 0.67
N VAL A 206 -0.15 -0.65 -0.31
CA VAL A 206 1.00 -1.53 -0.57
C VAL A 206 2.29 -0.73 -0.54
N TYR A 207 3.21 -1.13 0.33
CA TYR A 207 4.56 -0.57 0.46
C TYR A 207 5.61 -1.66 0.36
N CYS A 208 6.83 -1.30 -0.07
CA CYS A 208 8.00 -2.18 -0.09
C CYS A 208 9.19 -1.54 0.63
N LEU A 209 10.24 -2.30 0.90
CA LEU A 209 11.49 -1.73 1.40
C LEU A 209 12.40 -1.22 0.28
N ASP A 210 12.41 -1.89 -0.88
CA ASP A 210 13.19 -1.48 -2.04
C ASP A 210 12.32 -1.54 -3.31
N PRO A 211 11.98 -0.39 -3.94
CA PRO A 211 11.18 -0.34 -5.15
C PRO A 211 11.82 -1.05 -6.35
N GLN A 212 13.14 -1.17 -6.40
CA GLN A 212 13.82 -1.87 -7.49
C GLN A 212 13.62 -3.39 -7.38
N ASN A 213 13.64 -3.92 -6.16
CA ASN A 213 13.36 -5.32 -5.90
C ASN A 213 11.87 -5.66 -5.99
N ALA A 214 10.97 -4.70 -5.74
CA ALA A 214 9.53 -4.91 -5.78
C ALA A 214 9.03 -5.44 -7.14
N LYS A 215 9.64 -5.03 -8.24
CA LYS A 215 9.30 -5.55 -9.58
C LYS A 215 9.56 -7.06 -9.73
N ASN A 216 10.47 -7.63 -8.93
CA ASN A 216 10.83 -9.04 -8.97
C ASN A 216 10.01 -9.89 -7.98
N ILE A 217 9.27 -9.25 -7.05
CA ILE A 217 8.44 -9.93 -6.05
C ILE A 217 7.12 -10.39 -6.68
N PHE A 218 6.56 -9.56 -7.57
CA PHE A 218 5.30 -9.85 -8.24
C PHE A 218 5.58 -10.65 -9.52
N SER A 219 5.30 -11.94 -9.49
CA SER A 219 5.35 -12.76 -10.70
C SER A 219 4.04 -12.66 -11.46
N TYR A 220 4.13 -12.70 -12.78
CA TYR A 220 2.98 -12.81 -13.64
C TYR A 220 2.26 -14.15 -13.40
N ASN A 221 1.04 -14.11 -12.91
CA ASN A 221 0.21 -15.31 -12.86
C ASN A 221 -0.33 -15.59 -14.28
N LYS A 222 0.30 -16.56 -14.96
CA LYS A 222 -0.13 -16.98 -16.31
C LYS A 222 -1.60 -17.45 -16.35
N ASN A 223 -2.15 -17.87 -15.22
CA ASN A 223 -3.56 -18.30 -15.12
C ASN A 223 -4.55 -17.14 -14.91
N ALA A 224 -4.05 -15.91 -14.67
CA ALA A 224 -4.90 -14.72 -14.55
C ALA A 224 -5.39 -14.19 -15.90
N PHE A 225 -4.81 -14.69 -17.01
CA PHE A 225 -5.26 -14.38 -18.35
C PHE A 225 -6.37 -15.35 -18.76
N ASP A 226 -7.41 -14.85 -19.42
CA ASP A 226 -8.36 -15.71 -20.11
C ASP A 226 -7.68 -16.34 -21.32
N ILE A 227 -7.02 -17.49 -21.09
CA ILE A 227 -6.27 -18.23 -22.13
C ILE A 227 -7.16 -18.55 -23.34
N LYS A 228 -8.47 -18.67 -23.13
CA LYS A 228 -9.43 -18.92 -24.23
C LYS A 228 -9.53 -17.77 -25.21
N ARG A 229 -9.05 -16.56 -24.81
CA ARG A 229 -9.00 -15.38 -25.68
C ARG A 229 -7.88 -15.50 -26.71
N TYR A 230 -6.75 -16.14 -26.35
CA TYR A 230 -5.57 -16.32 -27.18
C TYR A 230 -5.74 -17.55 -28.09
N ARG A 231 -6.43 -17.38 -29.22
CA ARG A 231 -6.87 -18.48 -30.10
C ARG A 231 -6.03 -18.64 -31.35
N TYR A 232 -5.22 -17.67 -31.68
CA TYR A 232 -4.47 -17.61 -32.92
C TYR A 232 -3.00 -17.91 -32.65
N THR A 233 -2.40 -18.62 -33.58
CA THR A 233 -0.96 -18.93 -33.59
C THR A 233 -0.38 -18.64 -34.96
N ASP A 234 0.92 -18.34 -35.02
CA ASP A 234 1.68 -18.13 -36.24
C ASP A 234 3.09 -18.70 -36.11
N GLU A 235 3.96 -18.40 -37.05
CA GLU A 235 5.35 -18.85 -37.11
C GLU A 235 6.18 -18.38 -35.90
N PHE A 236 5.76 -17.32 -35.21
CA PHE A 236 6.39 -16.76 -34.01
C PHE A 236 5.85 -17.32 -32.70
N GLU A 237 4.97 -18.31 -32.72
CA GLU A 237 4.35 -18.90 -31.51
C GLU A 237 5.39 -19.31 -30.46
N LYS A 238 6.56 -19.84 -30.90
CA LYS A 238 7.65 -20.26 -30.00
C LYS A 238 8.33 -19.10 -29.27
N ILE A 239 8.23 -17.89 -29.80
CA ILE A 239 8.88 -16.68 -29.28
C ILE A 239 7.91 -15.90 -28.40
N ARG A 240 6.71 -15.60 -28.90
CA ARG A 240 5.73 -14.72 -28.25
C ARG A 240 4.48 -15.42 -27.71
N GLY A 241 4.28 -16.71 -28.02
CA GLY A 241 3.09 -17.47 -27.66
C GLY A 241 1.88 -17.19 -28.56
N PRO A 242 0.71 -17.79 -28.25
CA PRO A 242 -0.53 -17.54 -28.97
C PRO A 242 -1.02 -16.10 -28.74
N PHE A 243 -1.77 -15.56 -29.70
CA PHE A 243 -2.26 -14.18 -29.67
C PHE A 243 -3.78 -14.10 -29.92
N TYR A 244 -4.34 -12.91 -29.77
CA TYR A 244 -5.72 -12.60 -30.15
C TYR A 244 -5.77 -11.28 -30.92
N TYR A 245 -6.76 -11.16 -31.78
CA TYR A 245 -7.04 -9.90 -32.44
C TYR A 245 -7.86 -9.01 -31.53
N ASP A 246 -7.44 -7.78 -31.36
CA ASP A 246 -8.20 -6.75 -30.65
C ASP A 246 -8.69 -5.70 -31.67
N SER A 247 -9.82 -5.04 -31.37
CA SER A 247 -10.36 -4.01 -32.25
C SER A 247 -9.58 -2.71 -32.03
N LEU A 248 -9.08 -2.13 -33.11
CA LEU A 248 -8.53 -0.77 -33.10
C LEU A 248 -9.62 0.30 -32.92
N ASP A 249 -10.86 -0.12 -33.08
CA ASP A 249 -12.04 0.73 -33.05
C ASP A 249 -12.87 0.45 -31.79
N ARG A 250 -12.42 0.97 -30.67
CA ARG A 250 -13.15 0.93 -29.38
C ARG A 250 -13.76 2.30 -29.12
N GLY A 251 -15.08 2.43 -29.25
CA GLY A 251 -15.85 3.66 -29.17
C GLY A 251 -15.91 4.39 -27.83
N SER A 252 -14.83 4.37 -27.03
CA SER A 252 -14.78 5.01 -25.70
C SER A 252 -13.91 6.28 -25.65
N ILE A 253 -13.24 6.64 -26.74
CA ILE A 253 -12.39 7.83 -26.81
C ILE A 253 -13.13 8.92 -27.59
N GLN A 254 -13.12 10.14 -27.06
CA GLN A 254 -13.66 11.31 -27.77
C GLN A 254 -12.86 11.54 -29.06
N TYR A 255 -13.53 11.95 -30.14
CA TYR A 255 -12.91 12.29 -31.40
C TYR A 255 -11.74 13.26 -31.21
N SER A 256 -10.65 12.95 -31.91
CA SER A 256 -9.48 13.80 -32.06
C SER A 256 -8.95 13.67 -33.49
N ASP A 257 -8.54 14.78 -34.11
CA ASP A 257 -7.99 14.77 -35.48
C ASP A 257 -6.80 13.82 -35.61
N GLY A 258 -5.98 13.66 -34.56
CA GLY A 258 -4.85 12.75 -34.55
C GLY A 258 -5.23 11.26 -34.53
N LEU A 259 -6.50 10.93 -34.28
CA LEU A 259 -7.01 9.55 -34.28
C LEU A 259 -7.77 9.21 -35.59
N ASN A 260 -7.94 10.17 -36.47
CA ASN A 260 -8.68 10.01 -37.73
C ASN A 260 -7.71 9.88 -38.92
N TYR A 261 -7.14 8.72 -39.11
CA TYR A 261 -6.21 8.39 -40.19
C TYR A 261 -6.63 7.09 -40.90
N GLY A 262 -6.17 6.90 -42.13
CA GLY A 262 -6.36 5.66 -42.86
C GLY A 262 -5.22 4.69 -42.65
N ILE A 263 -5.52 3.40 -42.51
CA ILE A 263 -4.55 2.31 -42.46
C ILE A 263 -4.59 1.60 -43.82
N GLU A 264 -3.42 1.41 -44.44
CA GLU A 264 -3.30 0.64 -45.69
C GLU A 264 -3.35 -0.85 -45.37
N ALA A 265 -4.28 -1.55 -45.97
CA ALA A 265 -4.40 -2.99 -45.90
C ALA A 265 -3.40 -3.69 -46.84
N PRO A 266 -3.07 -4.98 -46.64
CA PRO A 266 -2.13 -5.73 -47.47
C PRO A 266 -2.52 -5.82 -48.96
N ASP A 267 -3.79 -5.57 -49.29
CA ASP A 267 -4.31 -5.51 -50.67
C ASP A 267 -4.24 -4.10 -51.30
N GLY A 268 -3.66 -3.13 -50.56
CA GLY A 268 -3.53 -1.73 -50.97
C GLY A 268 -4.80 -0.90 -50.73
N SER A 269 -5.85 -1.45 -50.14
CA SER A 269 -7.04 -0.69 -49.79
C SER A 269 -6.83 0.13 -48.51
N MET A 270 -7.47 1.31 -48.42
CA MET A 270 -7.43 2.15 -47.26
C MET A 270 -8.60 1.84 -46.31
N ILE A 271 -8.33 1.54 -45.05
CA ILE A 271 -9.33 1.29 -44.02
C ILE A 271 -9.33 2.48 -43.04
N PHE A 272 -10.49 3.03 -42.78
CA PHE A 272 -10.73 4.11 -41.84
C PHE A 272 -11.45 3.59 -40.60
N PRO A 273 -11.51 4.38 -39.50
CA PRO A 273 -12.25 4.01 -38.31
C PRO A 273 -13.66 3.49 -38.62
N ASN A 274 -14.15 2.50 -37.88
CA ASN A 274 -15.41 1.78 -38.09
C ASN A 274 -15.50 1.01 -39.43
N GLY A 275 -14.35 0.62 -40.03
CA GLY A 275 -14.32 -0.12 -41.31
C GLY A 275 -14.82 0.67 -42.50
N ARG A 276 -14.84 1.99 -42.45
CA ARG A 276 -15.31 2.87 -43.55
C ARG A 276 -14.24 3.03 -44.60
N LEU A 277 -14.70 3.36 -45.81
CA LEU A 277 -13.83 3.60 -46.98
C LEU A 277 -13.56 5.10 -47.24
N SER A 278 -13.97 5.98 -46.33
CA SER A 278 -13.81 7.44 -46.45
C SER A 278 -13.71 8.11 -45.08
N PHE A 279 -13.08 9.29 -45.04
CA PHE A 279 -12.99 10.09 -43.81
C PHE A 279 -14.37 10.52 -43.28
N VAL A 280 -14.56 10.29 -42.00
CA VAL A 280 -15.70 10.78 -41.21
C VAL A 280 -15.13 11.18 -39.86
N ASN A 281 -15.83 11.99 -39.07
CA ASN A 281 -15.39 12.42 -37.73
C ASN A 281 -15.46 11.27 -36.72
N ASP A 282 -14.69 10.21 -36.97
CA ASP A 282 -14.45 9.06 -36.12
C ASP A 282 -12.95 8.89 -35.96
N GLY A 283 -12.49 8.17 -34.91
CA GLY A 283 -11.09 7.98 -34.62
C GLY A 283 -10.77 6.54 -34.21
N TRP A 284 -9.54 6.13 -34.47
CA TRP A 284 -8.98 4.91 -33.89
C TRP A 284 -8.75 5.07 -32.38
N THR A 285 -8.61 3.97 -31.69
CA THR A 285 -8.31 3.98 -30.25
C THR A 285 -6.82 4.07 -29.94
N CYS A 286 -5.96 4.04 -30.96
CA CYS A 286 -4.52 4.22 -30.81
C CYS A 286 -3.98 5.25 -31.80
N LEU A 287 -2.83 5.83 -31.51
CA LEU A 287 -2.09 6.76 -32.32
C LEU A 287 -1.33 6.00 -33.43
N LEU A 288 -1.11 6.64 -34.59
CA LEU A 288 -0.43 6.03 -35.72
C LEU A 288 0.91 5.40 -35.35
N TYR A 289 1.75 6.10 -34.58
CA TYR A 289 3.06 5.59 -34.19
C TYR A 289 3.00 4.33 -33.27
N THR A 290 1.88 4.12 -32.57
CA THR A 290 1.70 2.90 -31.75
C THR A 290 1.15 1.74 -32.57
N SER A 291 0.46 2.02 -33.67
CA SER A 291 0.04 0.97 -34.62
C SER A 291 1.23 0.46 -35.42
N ASP A 292 2.13 1.35 -35.87
CA ASP A 292 3.36 0.97 -36.59
C ASP A 292 4.30 0.11 -35.71
N ALA A 293 4.39 0.39 -34.40
CA ALA A 293 5.19 -0.41 -33.48
C ALA A 293 4.65 -1.84 -33.25
N ALA A 294 3.40 -2.10 -33.63
CA ALA A 294 2.82 -3.44 -33.54
C ALA A 294 3.24 -4.34 -34.72
N ASP A 295 3.71 -3.74 -35.83
CA ASP A 295 4.19 -4.48 -37.00
C ASP A 295 5.68 -4.89 -36.88
N ASP A 296 6.45 -4.27 -35.95
CA ASP A 296 7.87 -4.54 -35.73
C ASP A 296 8.14 -5.53 -34.58
N SER A 297 7.12 -6.16 -33.96
CA SER A 297 7.27 -7.04 -32.79
C SER A 297 6.90 -8.50 -33.02
#